data_29cabea31fcace0bf3a9caa45ea97d78
#
_entry.id   29cabea31fcace0bf3a9caa45ea97d78
#
_cell.length_a   1.000
_cell.length_b   1.000
_cell.length_c   1.000
_cell.angle_alpha   90.00
_cell.angle_beta   90.00
_cell.angle_gamma   90.00
#
_symmetry.space_group_name_H-M   'P 1'
#
loop_
_entity.id
_entity.type
_entity.pdbx_description
1 polymer ?
#
loop_
_entity_poly.entity_id
_entity_poly.type
_entity_poly.pdbx_seq_one_letter_code
_entity_poly.pdbx_strand_id
1 'polypeptide(L)'
;MTNAKKIVASALAASLALGIAVPASAAGYNAGALRSEIAQLDNQIDRAEARRTISHREAQQLDRQVDRLQNTFRAYARGGFTRYELASLNNGIAQVRNQLRSQRWDGNNRADAGRYNRYDNVRHR
;
A
#
# COMPACT_ATOMS: atom_id res chain seq x y z
N MET A 1 -46.49 -41.77 -14.96
CA MET A 1 -45.44 -42.27 -14.05
C MET A 1 -44.14 -41.60 -14.32
N THR A 2 -43.59 -41.00 -13.32
CA THR A 2 -42.16 -40.81 -13.21
C THR A 2 -41.46 -39.89 -14.19
N ASN A 3 -41.74 -38.61 -14.11
CA ASN A 3 -40.85 -37.62 -14.72
C ASN A 3 -40.40 -36.54 -13.74
N ALA A 4 -40.51 -36.85 -12.47
CA ALA A 4 -40.06 -35.95 -11.40
C ALA A 4 -38.54 -35.92 -11.18
N LYS A 5 -37.77 -36.72 -11.93
CA LYS A 5 -36.33 -36.85 -11.74
C LYS A 5 -35.47 -36.01 -12.69
N LYS A 6 -36.07 -35.27 -13.58
CA LYS A 6 -35.32 -34.50 -14.58
C LYS A 6 -35.24 -33.01 -14.33
N ILE A 7 -35.85 -32.52 -13.28
CA ILE A 7 -35.92 -31.06 -13.01
C ILE A 7 -34.80 -30.58 -12.09
N VAL A 8 -34.09 -31.51 -11.44
CA VAL A 8 -33.09 -31.12 -10.43
C VAL A 8 -31.73 -30.75 -11.02
N ALA A 9 -31.45 -31.13 -12.27
CA ALA A 9 -30.16 -30.89 -12.88
C ALA A 9 -29.99 -29.50 -13.50
N SER A 10 -31.07 -28.78 -13.72
CA SER A 10 -31.00 -27.49 -14.40
C SER A 10 -30.88 -26.29 -13.46
N ALA A 11 -31.13 -26.49 -12.18
CA ALA A 11 -31.07 -25.40 -11.21
C ALA A 11 -29.67 -25.07 -10.70
N LEU A 12 -28.74 -25.98 -10.89
CA LEU A 12 -27.36 -25.78 -10.42
C LEU A 12 -26.47 -25.01 -11.37
N ALA A 13 -26.85 -24.90 -12.63
CA ALA A 13 -26.05 -24.14 -13.61
C ALA A 13 -26.30 -22.64 -13.54
N ALA A 14 -27.42 -22.21 -13.00
CA ALA A 14 -27.73 -20.78 -12.92
C ALA A 14 -27.10 -20.05 -11.74
N SER A 15 -26.68 -20.78 -10.71
CA SER A 15 -26.08 -20.16 -9.52
C SER A 15 -24.61 -19.83 -9.65
N LEU A 16 -23.93 -20.33 -10.66
CA LEU A 16 -22.52 -20.05 -10.91
C LEU A 16 -22.29 -18.74 -11.68
N ALA A 17 -23.29 -18.22 -12.32
CA ALA A 17 -23.17 -16.95 -13.05
C ALA A 17 -23.34 -15.72 -12.13
N LEU A 18 -23.83 -15.88 -10.92
CA LEU A 18 -24.05 -14.78 -9.98
C LEU A 18 -22.82 -14.44 -9.14
N GLY A 19 -21.75 -15.22 -9.24
CA GLY A 19 -20.56 -15.04 -8.43
C GLY A 19 -19.53 -14.05 -8.96
N ILE A 20 -19.74 -13.42 -10.11
CA ILE A 20 -18.67 -12.65 -10.77
C ILE A 20 -19.05 -11.20 -11.06
N ALA A 21 -20.23 -10.79 -10.71
CA ALA A 21 -20.50 -9.36 -10.67
C ALA A 21 -19.91 -8.77 -9.38
N VAL A 22 -18.59 -8.63 -9.34
CA VAL A 22 -17.98 -7.67 -8.41
C VAL A 22 -18.50 -6.32 -8.87
N PRO A 23 -19.33 -5.65 -8.07
CA PRO A 23 -19.84 -4.36 -8.48
C PRO A 23 -18.64 -3.45 -8.76
N ALA A 24 -18.66 -2.75 -9.88
CA ALA A 24 -17.65 -1.77 -10.24
C ALA A 24 -17.42 -0.73 -9.13
N SER A 25 -18.42 -0.53 -8.28
CA SER A 25 -18.35 0.27 -7.06
C SER A 25 -17.36 -0.25 -6.02
N ALA A 26 -17.16 -1.57 -5.90
CA ALA A 26 -16.20 -2.12 -4.95
C ALA A 26 -14.75 -1.88 -5.41
N ALA A 27 -14.48 -1.92 -6.72
CA ALA A 27 -13.18 -1.58 -7.26
C ALA A 27 -12.86 -0.08 -7.05
N GLY A 28 -13.84 0.79 -7.26
CA GLY A 28 -13.70 2.22 -7.01
C GLY A 28 -13.48 2.56 -5.54
N TYR A 29 -14.18 1.88 -4.64
CA TYR A 29 -14.01 2.05 -3.20
C TYR A 29 -12.62 1.59 -2.75
N ASN A 30 -12.16 0.45 -3.21
CA ASN A 30 -10.83 -0.06 -2.88
C ASN A 30 -9.71 0.85 -3.41
N ALA A 31 -9.86 1.41 -4.59
CA ALA A 31 -8.89 2.36 -5.14
C ALA A 31 -8.82 3.65 -4.30
N GLY A 32 -9.96 4.18 -3.88
CA GLY A 32 -10.01 5.35 -3.00
C GLY A 32 -9.37 5.09 -1.64
N ALA A 33 -9.61 3.92 -1.06
CA ALA A 33 -8.97 3.49 0.20
C ALA A 33 -7.45 3.39 0.04
N LEU A 34 -6.96 2.75 -1.03
CA LEU A 34 -5.53 2.62 -1.30
C LEU A 34 -4.84 3.96 -1.50
N ARG A 35 -5.49 4.91 -2.20
CA ARG A 35 -4.97 6.27 -2.33
C ARG A 35 -4.81 6.95 -0.97
N SER A 36 -5.81 6.80 -0.10
CA SER A 36 -5.76 7.33 1.26
C SER A 36 -4.65 6.67 2.09
N GLU A 37 -4.47 5.36 1.97
CA GLU A 37 -3.39 4.64 2.66
C GLU A 37 -2.00 5.07 2.22
N ILE A 38 -1.79 5.31 0.92
CA ILE A 38 -0.52 5.84 0.39
C ILE A 38 -0.24 7.23 0.99
N ALA A 39 -1.23 8.12 1.03
CA ALA A 39 -1.08 9.44 1.66
C ALA A 39 -0.82 9.35 3.17
N GLN A 40 -1.42 8.38 3.85
CA GLN A 40 -1.16 8.15 5.27
C GLN A 40 0.26 7.64 5.53
N LEU A 41 0.83 6.81 4.64
CA LEU A 41 2.22 6.36 4.74
C LEU A 41 3.19 7.53 4.66
N ASP A 42 3.00 8.43 3.70
CA ASP A 42 3.78 9.65 3.53
C ASP A 42 3.80 10.44 4.86
N ASN A 43 2.64 10.76 5.40
CA ASN A 43 2.52 11.43 6.69
C ASN A 43 3.15 10.66 7.88
N GLN A 44 3.15 9.33 7.84
CA GLN A 44 3.76 8.52 8.90
C GLN A 44 5.29 8.54 8.83
N ILE A 45 5.85 8.57 7.63
CA ILE A 45 7.29 8.71 7.39
C ILE A 45 7.77 10.07 7.89
N ASP A 46 7.10 11.15 7.48
CA ASP A 46 7.41 12.52 7.93
C ASP A 46 7.41 12.64 9.46
N ARG A 47 6.39 12.10 10.10
CA ARG A 47 6.31 12.10 11.57
C ARG A 47 7.39 11.27 12.24
N ALA A 48 7.76 10.14 11.63
CA ALA A 48 8.80 9.27 12.17
C ALA A 48 10.18 9.96 12.05
N GLU A 49 10.45 10.65 10.95
CA GLU A 49 11.63 11.46 10.76
C GLU A 49 11.66 12.64 11.75
N ALA A 50 10.59 13.42 11.83
CA ALA A 50 10.48 14.57 12.73
C ALA A 50 10.68 14.18 14.21
N ARG A 51 10.22 12.99 14.60
CA ARG A 51 10.44 12.42 15.94
C ARG A 51 11.80 11.74 16.11
N ARG A 52 12.60 11.69 15.06
CA ARG A 52 13.90 10.99 15.03
C ARG A 52 13.80 9.51 15.40
N THR A 53 12.67 8.87 15.07
CA THR A 53 12.50 7.42 15.22
C THR A 53 13.02 6.66 14.01
N ILE A 54 13.25 7.33 12.92
CA ILE A 54 14.00 6.88 11.75
C ILE A 54 15.02 7.97 11.37
N SER A 55 16.09 7.59 10.67
CA SER A 55 17.07 8.53 10.15
C SER A 55 16.55 9.22 8.89
N HIS A 56 17.14 10.36 8.55
CA HIS A 56 16.84 11.08 7.30
C HIS A 56 17.05 10.20 6.05
N ARG A 57 18.10 9.37 6.06
CA ARG A 57 18.38 8.43 4.95
C ARG A 57 17.30 7.37 4.80
N GLU A 58 16.80 6.84 5.91
CA GLU A 58 15.71 5.87 5.93
C GLU A 58 14.40 6.51 5.47
N ALA A 59 14.09 7.72 5.94
CA ALA A 59 12.95 8.50 5.46
C ALA A 59 13.00 8.67 3.94
N GLN A 60 14.11 9.15 3.38
CA GLN A 60 14.28 9.30 1.94
C GLN A 60 14.11 7.99 1.15
N GLN A 61 14.50 6.84 1.72
CA GLN A 61 14.28 5.55 1.06
C GLN A 61 12.81 5.17 1.03
N LEU A 62 12.10 5.41 2.13
CA LEU A 62 10.67 5.16 2.24
C LEU A 62 9.86 6.08 1.34
N ASP A 63 10.21 7.38 1.30
CA ASP A 63 9.57 8.37 0.43
C ASP A 63 9.66 7.98 -1.04
N ARG A 64 10.83 7.54 -1.50
CA ARG A 64 10.99 7.03 -2.87
C ARG A 64 10.10 5.81 -3.15
N GLN A 65 9.81 4.99 -2.15
CA GLN A 65 8.89 3.86 -2.30
C GLN A 65 7.43 4.34 -2.38
N VAL A 66 7.05 5.31 -1.55
CA VAL A 66 5.73 5.94 -1.59
C VAL A 66 5.51 6.65 -2.92
N ASP A 67 6.50 7.38 -3.43
CA ASP A 67 6.44 8.03 -4.76
C ASP A 67 6.19 7.01 -5.88
N ARG A 68 6.87 5.86 -5.83
CA ARG A 68 6.62 4.78 -6.78
C ARG A 68 5.20 4.23 -6.68
N LEU A 69 4.68 4.05 -5.47
CA LEU A 69 3.30 3.63 -5.26
C LEU A 69 2.30 4.65 -5.81
N GLN A 70 2.53 5.94 -5.59
CA GLN A 70 1.71 7.01 -6.14
C GLN A 70 1.72 7.02 -7.67
N ASN A 71 2.90 6.85 -8.28
CA ASN A 71 3.05 6.80 -9.73
C ASN A 71 2.35 5.57 -10.32
N THR A 72 2.51 4.40 -9.68
CA THR A 72 1.84 3.16 -10.07
C THR A 72 0.33 3.29 -9.94
N PHE A 73 -0.15 3.88 -8.84
CA PHE A 73 -1.58 4.16 -8.65
C PHE A 73 -2.14 5.02 -9.78
N ARG A 74 -1.44 6.10 -10.13
CA ARG A 74 -1.86 6.99 -11.23
C ARG A 74 -1.85 6.29 -12.59
N ALA A 75 -0.89 5.40 -12.83
CA ALA A 75 -0.83 4.61 -14.06
C ALA A 75 -2.02 3.66 -14.18
N TYR A 76 -2.33 2.93 -13.12
CA TYR A 76 -3.47 2.00 -13.07
C TYR A 76 -4.82 2.73 -13.17
N ALA A 77 -4.93 3.90 -12.55
CA ALA A 77 -6.15 4.70 -12.60
C ALA A 77 -6.57 5.11 -14.02
N ARG A 78 -5.63 5.24 -14.96
CA ARG A 78 -5.91 5.61 -16.36
C ARG A 78 -6.64 4.52 -17.13
N GLY A 79 -6.34 3.26 -16.84
CA GLY A 79 -6.92 2.09 -17.50
C GLY A 79 -8.11 1.48 -16.76
N GLY A 80 -8.41 1.98 -15.56
CA GLY A 80 -9.31 1.33 -14.61
C GLY A 80 -8.60 0.20 -13.87
N PHE A 81 -8.86 0.09 -12.57
CA PHE A 81 -8.17 -0.88 -11.72
C PHE A 81 -8.65 -2.31 -11.94
N THR A 82 -7.74 -3.20 -12.21
CA THR A 82 -7.95 -4.65 -12.13
C THR A 82 -7.75 -5.15 -10.70
N ARG A 83 -8.28 -6.34 -10.39
CA ARG A 83 -8.04 -6.97 -9.08
C ARG A 83 -6.57 -7.22 -8.80
N TYR A 84 -5.81 -7.57 -9.83
CA TYR A 84 -4.38 -7.80 -9.73
C TYR A 84 -3.63 -6.51 -9.38
N GLU A 85 -3.97 -5.41 -10.04
CA GLU A 85 -3.36 -4.10 -9.78
C GLU A 85 -3.68 -3.58 -8.38
N LEU A 86 -4.92 -3.75 -7.92
CA LEU A 86 -5.31 -3.41 -6.55
C LEU A 86 -4.54 -4.26 -5.52
N ALA A 87 -4.40 -5.56 -5.76
CA ALA A 87 -3.61 -6.44 -4.90
C ALA A 87 -2.13 -6.06 -4.90
N SER A 88 -1.56 -5.71 -6.05
CA SER A 88 -0.18 -5.25 -6.19
C SER A 88 0.09 -3.97 -5.38
N LEU A 89 -0.80 -2.99 -5.48
CA LEU A 89 -0.72 -1.75 -4.69
C LEU A 89 -0.82 -2.03 -3.19
N ASN A 90 -1.77 -2.86 -2.79
CA ASN A 90 -1.95 -3.24 -1.39
C ASN A 90 -0.70 -3.94 -0.81
N ASN A 91 -0.08 -4.82 -1.57
CA ASN A 91 1.17 -5.48 -1.20
C ASN A 91 2.32 -4.47 -1.08
N GLY A 92 2.43 -3.53 -2.01
CA GLY A 92 3.43 -2.46 -1.96
C GLY A 92 3.26 -1.57 -0.72
N ILE A 93 2.03 -1.19 -0.39
CA ILE A 93 1.70 -0.44 0.83
C ILE A 93 2.12 -1.22 2.07
N ALA A 94 1.79 -2.52 2.13
CA ALA A 94 2.16 -3.38 3.25
C ALA A 94 3.68 -3.50 3.42
N GLN A 95 4.43 -3.59 2.33
CA GLN A 95 5.90 -3.61 2.36
C GLN A 95 6.47 -2.33 2.96
N VAL A 96 6.05 -1.16 2.50
CA VAL A 96 6.52 0.14 3.03
C VAL A 96 6.17 0.27 4.51
N ARG A 97 4.96 -0.12 4.90
CA ARG A 97 4.52 -0.11 6.30
C ARG A 97 5.38 -1.01 7.19
N ASN A 98 5.68 -2.21 6.73
CA ASN A 98 6.53 -3.15 7.47
C ASN A 98 7.97 -2.63 7.57
N GLN A 99 8.51 -2.07 6.50
CA GLN A 99 9.85 -1.49 6.50
C GLN A 99 9.94 -0.29 7.45
N LEU A 100 8.97 0.63 7.43
CA LEU A 100 8.89 1.75 8.38
C LEU A 100 8.87 1.24 9.83
N ARG A 101 8.08 0.21 10.09
CA ARG A 101 8.02 -0.41 11.42
C ARG A 101 9.37 -1.01 11.83
N SER A 102 10.03 -1.73 10.94
CA SER A 102 11.34 -2.34 11.18
C SER A 102 12.40 -1.29 11.48
N GLN A 103 12.48 -0.23 10.69
CA GLN A 103 13.45 0.86 10.85
C GLN A 103 13.25 1.65 12.15
N ARG A 104 12.03 1.74 12.65
CA ARG A 104 11.75 2.38 13.96
C ARG A 104 12.28 1.57 15.14
N TRP A 105 12.55 0.27 14.96
CA TRP A 105 12.99 -0.64 16.04
C TRP A 105 14.48 -0.99 16.00
N ASP A 106 15.20 -0.65 14.94
CA ASP A 106 16.59 -1.09 14.75
C ASP A 106 17.63 -0.35 15.61
N GLY A 107 17.27 0.72 16.28
CA GLY A 107 18.11 1.46 17.19
C GLY A 107 19.25 2.28 16.53
N ASN A 108 19.42 2.20 15.21
CA ASN A 108 20.48 2.91 14.47
C ASN A 108 20.25 4.42 14.38
N ASN A 109 19.04 4.86 14.66
CA ASN A 109 18.60 6.24 14.50
C ASN A 109 19.39 7.24 15.35
N ARG A 110 19.87 6.82 16.51
CA ARG A 110 20.69 7.66 17.40
C ARG A 110 22.11 7.83 16.89
N ALA A 111 22.68 6.80 16.27
CA ALA A 111 24.03 6.86 15.70
C ALA A 111 24.10 7.77 14.47
N ASP A 112 23.08 7.74 13.62
CA ASP A 112 23.00 8.60 12.43
C ASP A 112 22.71 10.06 12.79
N ALA A 113 21.90 10.33 13.81
CA ALA A 113 21.68 11.69 14.31
C ALA A 113 22.97 12.33 14.85
N GLY A 114 23.84 11.54 15.48
CA GLY A 114 25.15 12.01 15.95
C GLY A 114 26.14 12.34 14.83
N ARG A 115 26.04 11.69 13.69
CA ARG A 115 26.88 11.98 12.51
C ARG A 115 26.47 13.25 11.80
N TYR A 116 25.17 13.53 11.70
CA TYR A 116 24.67 14.76 11.03
C TYR A 116 25.07 16.01 11.80
N ASN A 117 24.96 16.02 13.12
CA ASN A 117 25.39 17.16 13.93
C ASN A 117 26.91 17.43 13.87
N ARG A 118 27.70 16.42 13.49
CA ARG A 118 29.17 16.61 13.36
C ARG A 118 29.56 17.32 12.08
N TYR A 119 28.78 17.19 11.00
CA TYR A 119 29.05 17.87 9.73
C TYR A 119 28.59 19.33 9.75
N ASP A 120 27.53 19.66 10.47
CA ASP A 120 27.07 21.05 10.60
C ASP A 120 28.02 21.91 11.45
N ASN A 121 28.65 21.34 12.48
CA ASN A 121 29.60 22.06 13.31
C ASN A 121 30.95 22.37 12.61
N VAL A 122 31.27 21.69 11.52
CA VAL A 122 32.52 21.95 10.75
C VAL A 122 32.35 23.08 9.73
N ARG A 123 31.11 23.42 9.35
CA ARG A 123 30.83 24.49 8.37
C ARG A 123 30.71 25.89 8.96
N HIS A 124 30.68 26.02 10.28
CA HIS A 124 30.52 27.29 10.98
C HIS A 124 31.78 27.73 11.76
N ARG A 125 32.97 27.22 11.41
CA ARG A 125 34.23 27.70 11.96
C ARG A 125 35.13 28.30 10.87
#